data_bc217db376a6a527b13511a7228750fe
#
_entry.id   bc217db376a6a527b13511a7228750fe
#
_cell.length_a   1.000
_cell.length_b   1.000
_cell.length_c   1.000
_cell.angle_alpha   90.00
_cell.angle_beta   90.00
_cell.angle_gamma   90.00
#
_symmetry.space_group_name_H-M   'P 1'
#
loop_
_entity.id
_entity.type
_entity.pdbx_description
1 polymer ?
#
loop_
_entity_poly.entity_id
_entity_poly.type
_entity_poly.pdbx_seq_one_letter_code
_entity_poly.pdbx_strand_id
1 'polypeptide(L)'
;MLNKYSIFVIIISIFLIGFSTGKNDNPYVVVLGIAQDGGAPHAACTKDCCVDRWDNPQLHHMVSSIGIVDPSTDEVWMIDATPDFSMQLNTLTMDQKRLFKGVFLTHAHIGHYTGLMHLGREVMGANQIPVYAMPKMEAFLTKNGPWSQLVELQNIDIKSLQNENSVQLNKNLSITPFLVPHRDEFSETVGYKIEGPNKSLIFIPDID
;
A
#
# COMPACT_ATOMS: atom_id res chain seq x y z
N MET A 1 30.41 -66.94 43.60
CA MET A 1 30.25 -65.52 44.00
C MET A 1 29.91 -64.72 42.70
N LEU A 2 28.64 -64.49 42.49
CA LEU A 2 28.19 -63.72 41.32
C LEU A 2 27.92 -62.30 41.73
N ASN A 3 28.62 -61.36 41.12
CA ASN A 3 28.52 -59.97 41.37
C ASN A 3 27.42 -59.39 40.48
N LYS A 4 26.30 -58.90 41.09
CA LYS A 4 25.19 -58.25 40.35
C LYS A 4 25.48 -56.75 40.22
N TYR A 5 25.78 -56.30 39.02
CA TYR A 5 25.75 -54.88 38.69
C TYR A 5 24.34 -54.47 38.24
N SER A 6 23.65 -53.71 39.04
CA SER A 6 22.39 -53.06 38.66
C SER A 6 22.71 -51.82 37.83
N ILE A 7 22.35 -51.82 36.59
CA ILE A 7 22.41 -50.67 35.70
C ILE A 7 21.14 -49.84 35.92
N PHE A 8 21.29 -48.64 36.51
CA PHE A 8 20.24 -47.65 36.63
C PHE A 8 20.19 -46.86 35.32
N VAL A 9 19.16 -47.11 34.49
CA VAL A 9 18.90 -46.30 33.29
C VAL A 9 18.07 -45.08 33.71
N ILE A 10 18.69 -43.88 33.70
CA ILE A 10 17.99 -42.60 33.91
C ILE A 10 17.45 -42.18 32.57
N ILE A 11 16.14 -42.27 32.39
CA ILE A 11 15.43 -41.71 31.21
C ILE A 11 15.22 -40.19 31.51
N ILE A 12 16.02 -39.35 30.87
CA ILE A 12 15.81 -37.90 30.86
C ILE A 12 14.79 -37.59 29.77
N SER A 13 13.54 -37.39 30.18
CA SER A 13 12.51 -36.84 29.27
C SER A 13 12.76 -35.36 29.03
N ILE A 14 13.35 -35.03 27.90
CA ILE A 14 13.49 -33.63 27.44
C ILE A 14 12.12 -33.18 26.96
N PHE A 15 11.42 -32.42 27.77
CA PHE A 15 10.24 -31.66 27.35
C PHE A 15 10.74 -30.50 26.45
N LEU A 16 10.66 -30.67 25.16
CA LEU A 16 10.78 -29.57 24.20
C LEU A 16 9.54 -28.67 24.36
N ILE A 17 9.65 -27.66 25.20
CA ILE A 17 8.69 -26.56 25.23
C ILE A 17 8.92 -25.79 23.92
N GLY A 18 8.14 -26.07 22.91
CA GLY A 18 8.09 -25.28 21.69
C GLY A 18 7.57 -23.88 22.05
N PHE A 19 8.45 -22.90 22.15
CA PHE A 19 8.05 -21.52 22.10
C PHE A 19 7.47 -21.26 20.71
N SER A 20 6.17 -21.36 20.55
CA SER A 20 5.45 -20.78 19.43
C SER A 20 5.59 -19.26 19.57
N THR A 21 6.51 -18.66 18.84
CA THR A 21 6.49 -17.23 18.57
C THR A 21 5.27 -17.02 17.71
N GLY A 22 4.12 -16.71 18.31
CA GLY A 22 2.90 -16.40 17.61
C GLY A 22 3.18 -15.28 16.61
N LYS A 23 3.16 -15.61 15.31
CA LYS A 23 3.21 -14.61 14.24
C LYS A 23 2.02 -13.67 14.51
N ASN A 24 2.28 -12.38 14.59
CA ASN A 24 1.19 -11.43 14.73
C ASN A 24 0.46 -11.34 13.39
N ASP A 25 -0.64 -12.05 13.28
CA ASP A 25 -1.42 -12.14 12.05
C ASP A 25 -2.47 -10.99 11.91
N ASN A 26 -2.43 -10.00 12.81
CA ASN A 26 -3.32 -8.84 12.71
C ASN A 26 -2.92 -7.95 11.53
N PRO A 27 -3.90 -7.47 10.74
CA PRO A 27 -3.68 -6.47 9.72
C PRO A 27 -3.06 -5.19 10.28
N TYR A 28 -2.23 -4.54 9.47
CA TYR A 28 -1.58 -3.29 9.83
C TYR A 28 -1.40 -2.37 8.63
N VAL A 29 -1.11 -1.11 8.92
CA VAL A 29 -0.82 -0.08 7.91
C VAL A 29 0.65 0.28 7.96
N VAL A 30 1.25 0.46 6.78
CA VAL A 30 2.62 0.95 6.58
C VAL A 30 2.55 2.36 6.00
N VAL A 31 3.22 3.32 6.61
CA VAL A 31 3.42 4.65 6.01
C VAL A 31 4.52 4.54 4.96
N LEU A 32 4.18 4.75 3.71
CA LEU A 32 5.08 4.61 2.56
C LEU A 32 5.70 5.95 2.14
N GLY A 33 5.07 7.05 2.50
CA GLY A 33 5.54 8.40 2.23
C GLY A 33 4.76 9.44 3.03
N ILE A 34 5.37 10.60 3.24
CA ILE A 34 4.84 11.67 4.10
C ILE A 34 4.98 13.07 3.48
N ALA A 35 5.59 13.19 2.31
CA ALA A 35 5.77 14.47 1.64
C ALA A 35 4.58 14.77 0.73
N GLN A 36 4.25 16.06 0.57
CA GLN A 36 3.23 16.49 -0.37
C GLN A 36 3.72 16.47 -1.82
N ASP A 37 2.81 16.38 -2.72
CA ASP A 37 2.89 16.58 -4.18
C ASP A 37 4.04 15.83 -4.88
N GLY A 38 5.24 16.37 -4.86
CA GLY A 38 6.40 15.85 -5.60
C GLY A 38 7.50 15.27 -4.72
N GLY A 39 7.25 15.02 -3.44
CA GLY A 39 8.27 14.51 -2.51
C GLY A 39 9.16 15.60 -1.90
N ALA A 40 10.16 15.21 -1.16
CA ALA A 40 11.16 16.15 -0.64
C ALA A 40 12.58 15.58 -0.85
N PRO A 41 13.47 16.31 -1.58
CA PRO A 41 13.28 17.66 -2.13
C PRO A 41 12.31 17.70 -3.32
N HIS A 42 11.61 18.82 -3.50
CA HIS A 42 10.87 19.11 -4.73
C HIS A 42 11.82 19.48 -5.87
N ALA A 43 11.44 19.19 -7.10
CA ALA A 43 12.20 19.51 -8.30
C ALA A 43 12.60 21.00 -8.32
N ALA A 44 13.89 21.26 -8.50
CA ALA A 44 14.52 22.60 -8.52
C ALA A 44 14.28 23.46 -7.25
N CYS A 45 13.86 22.89 -6.16
CA CYS A 45 13.68 23.62 -4.89
C CYS A 45 15.03 23.96 -4.25
N THR A 46 15.27 25.25 -4.00
CA THR A 46 16.48 25.79 -3.34
C THR A 46 16.21 26.35 -1.94
N LYS A 47 15.00 26.12 -1.40
CA LYS A 47 14.62 26.58 -0.06
C LYS A 47 15.26 25.71 1.03
N ASP A 48 15.33 26.24 2.25
CA ASP A 48 15.92 25.55 3.41
C ASP A 48 15.36 24.14 3.64
N CYS A 49 14.08 23.93 3.34
CA CYS A 49 13.44 22.61 3.46
C CYS A 49 13.95 21.58 2.44
N CYS A 50 14.67 22.00 1.40
CA CYS A 50 15.14 21.16 0.30
C CYS A 50 16.67 21.12 0.14
N VAL A 51 17.37 22.21 0.45
CA VAL A 51 18.76 22.40 0.07
C VAL A 51 19.68 21.27 0.56
N ASP A 52 19.53 20.91 1.84
CA ASP A 52 20.37 19.85 2.43
C ASP A 52 19.98 18.44 1.95
N ARG A 53 18.82 18.30 1.33
CA ARG A 53 18.31 17.00 0.88
C ARG A 53 18.94 16.58 -0.43
N TRP A 54 19.33 17.51 -1.30
CA TRP A 54 19.92 17.21 -2.61
C TRP A 54 21.18 16.34 -2.52
N ASP A 55 22.02 16.59 -1.52
CA ASP A 55 23.26 15.84 -1.30
C ASP A 55 23.12 14.71 -0.26
N ASN A 56 21.92 14.55 0.33
CA ASN A 56 21.67 13.60 1.41
C ASN A 56 20.42 12.74 1.14
N PRO A 57 20.53 11.67 0.34
CA PRO A 57 19.38 10.80 0.01
C PRO A 57 18.63 10.23 1.21
N GLN A 58 19.30 10.03 2.35
CA GLN A 58 18.69 9.58 3.61
C GLN A 58 17.70 10.59 4.21
N LEU A 59 17.75 11.84 3.77
CA LEU A 59 16.80 12.89 4.18
C LEU A 59 15.63 13.04 3.20
N HIS A 60 15.62 12.26 2.11
CA HIS A 60 14.51 12.29 1.17
C HIS A 60 13.23 11.74 1.81
N HIS A 61 12.12 12.36 1.49
CA HIS A 61 10.79 11.86 1.84
C HIS A 61 9.98 11.60 0.58
N MET A 62 9.50 10.37 0.47
CA MET A 62 8.58 9.97 -0.58
C MET A 62 7.22 10.63 -0.41
N VAL A 63 6.51 10.78 -1.50
CA VAL A 63 5.16 11.35 -1.55
C VAL A 63 4.18 10.54 -0.72
N SER A 64 3.22 11.23 -0.11
CA SER A 64 2.24 10.68 0.82
C SER A 64 1.49 9.48 0.23
N SER A 65 1.64 8.35 0.85
CA SER A 65 0.96 7.09 0.53
C SER A 65 1.01 6.16 1.73
N ILE A 66 0.04 5.28 1.83
CA ILE A 66 0.03 4.20 2.81
C ILE A 66 -0.21 2.85 2.15
N GLY A 67 0.36 1.81 2.75
CA GLY A 67 0.09 0.42 2.41
C GLY A 67 -0.76 -0.26 3.48
N ILE A 68 -1.68 -1.12 3.06
CA ILE A 68 -2.49 -1.97 3.92
C ILE A 68 -1.96 -3.39 3.77
N VAL A 69 -1.71 -4.07 4.88
CA VAL A 69 -1.12 -5.42 4.90
C VAL A 69 -1.99 -6.35 5.73
N ASP A 70 -2.37 -7.48 5.16
CA ASP A 70 -2.92 -8.61 5.91
C ASP A 70 -1.90 -9.77 5.96
N PRO A 71 -1.21 -9.96 7.09
CA PRO A 71 -0.20 -11.03 7.22
C PRO A 71 -0.80 -12.43 7.18
N SER A 72 -2.11 -12.57 7.41
CA SER A 72 -2.78 -13.87 7.40
C SER A 72 -2.99 -14.43 5.99
N THR A 73 -2.98 -13.56 4.98
CA THR A 73 -3.16 -13.90 3.56
C THR A 73 -1.98 -13.50 2.70
N ASP A 74 -0.99 -12.78 3.27
CA ASP A 74 0.11 -12.10 2.57
C ASP A 74 -0.37 -11.14 1.46
N GLU A 75 -1.60 -10.63 1.59
CA GLU A 75 -2.19 -9.65 0.66
C GLU A 75 -1.87 -8.23 1.08
N VAL A 76 -1.63 -7.37 0.07
CA VAL A 76 -1.35 -5.95 0.30
C VAL A 76 -2.10 -5.07 -0.70
N TRP A 77 -2.50 -3.89 -0.25
CA TRP A 77 -3.12 -2.82 -1.05
C TRP A 77 -2.38 -1.52 -0.78
N MET A 78 -2.44 -0.61 -1.72
CA MET A 78 -1.84 0.73 -1.61
C MET A 78 -2.93 1.80 -1.74
N ILE A 79 -2.80 2.90 -1.00
CA ILE A 79 -3.57 4.11 -1.26
C ILE A 79 -2.63 5.13 -1.86
N ASP A 80 -3.00 5.60 -3.04
CA ASP A 80 -2.30 6.45 -3.99
C ASP A 80 -1.08 5.81 -4.65
N ALA A 81 -1.04 5.94 -5.98
CA ALA A 81 0.09 5.60 -6.84
C ALA A 81 0.91 6.87 -7.12
N THR A 82 1.83 7.18 -6.23
CA THR A 82 2.63 8.41 -6.25
C THR A 82 3.77 8.37 -7.28
N PRO A 83 4.47 9.48 -7.53
CA PRO A 83 5.72 9.45 -8.31
C PRO A 83 6.77 8.46 -7.80
N ASP A 84 6.73 8.13 -6.49
CA ASP A 84 7.65 7.17 -5.85
C ASP A 84 7.14 5.73 -5.86
N PHE A 85 6.10 5.44 -6.64
CA PHE A 85 5.38 4.17 -6.68
C PHE A 85 6.29 2.94 -6.69
N SER A 86 7.35 2.94 -7.49
CA SER A 86 8.26 1.79 -7.62
C SER A 86 8.92 1.42 -6.29
N MET A 87 9.40 2.41 -5.56
CA MET A 87 10.06 2.19 -4.26
C MET A 87 9.05 1.84 -3.17
N GLN A 88 7.89 2.51 -3.20
CA GLN A 88 6.80 2.26 -2.26
C GLN A 88 6.21 0.86 -2.44
N LEU A 89 6.00 0.43 -3.68
CA LEU A 89 5.52 -0.92 -3.98
C LEU A 89 6.52 -1.99 -3.56
N ASN A 90 7.81 -1.80 -3.86
CA ASN A 90 8.85 -2.74 -3.43
C ASN A 90 8.89 -2.89 -1.90
N THR A 91 8.82 -1.78 -1.17
CA THR A 91 8.75 -1.76 0.29
C THR A 91 7.51 -2.51 0.80
N LEU A 92 6.34 -2.25 0.21
CA LEU A 92 5.09 -2.84 0.62
C LEU A 92 5.04 -4.35 0.36
N THR A 93 5.54 -4.79 -0.79
CA THR A 93 5.52 -6.20 -1.19
C THR A 93 6.67 -7.01 -0.58
N MET A 94 7.60 -6.39 0.14
CA MET A 94 8.79 -7.06 0.69
C MET A 94 9.52 -7.91 -0.37
N ASP A 95 9.96 -7.27 -1.43
CA ASP A 95 10.62 -7.93 -2.55
C ASP A 95 9.76 -9.07 -3.16
N GLN A 96 8.50 -8.78 -3.41
CA GLN A 96 7.51 -9.68 -4.03
C GLN A 96 7.11 -10.92 -3.19
N LYS A 97 7.39 -10.92 -1.90
CA LYS A 97 6.91 -11.97 -0.98
C LYS A 97 5.43 -11.84 -0.64
N ARG A 98 4.84 -10.65 -0.86
CA ARG A 98 3.43 -10.36 -0.64
C ARG A 98 2.72 -10.13 -1.95
N LEU A 99 1.44 -10.51 -1.98
CA LEU A 99 0.59 -10.40 -3.15
C LEU A 99 -0.05 -9.01 -3.24
N PHE A 100 0.37 -8.22 -4.23
CA PHE A 100 -0.23 -6.92 -4.50
C PHE A 100 -1.63 -7.07 -5.11
N LYS A 101 -2.64 -6.55 -4.43
CA LYS A 101 -4.07 -6.73 -4.74
C LYS A 101 -4.73 -5.51 -5.35
N GLY A 102 -4.06 -4.35 -5.36
CA GLY A 102 -4.59 -3.17 -6.01
C GLY A 102 -4.25 -1.85 -5.34
N VAL A 103 -4.68 -0.79 -6.00
CA VAL A 103 -4.49 0.60 -5.61
C VAL A 103 -5.83 1.29 -5.43
N PHE A 104 -5.98 2.05 -4.37
CA PHE A 104 -7.08 2.99 -4.14
C PHE A 104 -6.60 4.40 -4.43
N LEU A 105 -7.29 5.14 -5.26
CA LEU A 105 -6.92 6.51 -5.62
C LEU A 105 -7.77 7.51 -4.86
N THR A 106 -7.12 8.54 -4.29
CA THR A 106 -7.82 9.60 -3.59
C THR A 106 -8.36 10.64 -4.55
N HIS A 107 -7.53 11.12 -5.50
CA HIS A 107 -7.92 12.15 -6.46
C HIS A 107 -6.89 12.31 -7.61
N ALA A 108 -7.22 13.17 -8.60
CA ALA A 108 -6.43 13.36 -9.80
C ALA A 108 -5.43 14.51 -9.72
N HIS A 109 -4.66 14.62 -8.64
CA HIS A 109 -3.46 15.43 -8.58
C HIS A 109 -2.21 14.59 -8.78
N ILE A 110 -1.17 15.15 -9.39
CA ILE A 110 -0.01 14.39 -9.90
C ILE A 110 0.71 13.56 -8.82
N GLY A 111 0.67 14.00 -7.58
CA GLY A 111 1.24 13.28 -6.43
C GLY A 111 0.52 11.95 -6.10
N HIS A 112 -0.70 11.70 -6.63
CA HIS A 112 -1.58 10.63 -6.15
C HIS A 112 -1.87 9.53 -7.18
N TYR A 113 -1.63 9.77 -8.49
CA TYR A 113 -1.99 8.80 -9.53
C TYR A 113 -0.92 8.59 -10.62
N THR A 114 0.08 9.46 -10.73
CA THR A 114 1.06 9.38 -11.83
C THR A 114 1.89 8.11 -11.79
N GLY A 115 2.08 7.52 -10.63
CA GLY A 115 2.76 6.23 -10.47
C GLY A 115 2.06 5.04 -11.11
N LEU A 116 0.78 5.14 -11.48
CA LEU A 116 0.08 4.12 -12.25
C LEU A 116 0.79 3.78 -13.56
N MET A 117 1.56 4.72 -14.12
CA MET A 117 2.37 4.51 -15.31
C MET A 117 3.33 3.30 -15.18
N HIS A 118 3.78 3.00 -13.98
CA HIS A 118 4.66 1.86 -13.72
C HIS A 118 3.96 0.51 -13.89
N LEU A 119 2.63 0.46 -13.91
CA LEU A 119 1.87 -0.76 -14.21
C LEU A 119 1.86 -1.09 -15.70
N GLY A 120 2.22 -0.13 -16.57
CA GLY A 120 2.25 -0.28 -18.02
C GLY A 120 3.29 -1.29 -18.52
N ARG A 121 3.16 -1.61 -19.80
CA ARG A 121 3.99 -2.61 -20.50
C ARG A 121 5.48 -2.27 -20.52
N GLU A 122 5.82 -0.99 -20.45
CA GLU A 122 7.22 -0.52 -20.48
C GLU A 122 7.97 -0.75 -19.17
N VAL A 123 7.25 -1.01 -18.07
CA VAL A 123 7.83 -1.23 -16.74
C VAL A 123 7.42 -2.59 -16.18
N MET A 124 6.24 -2.69 -15.55
CA MET A 124 5.79 -3.91 -14.87
C MET A 124 5.12 -4.89 -15.83
N GLY A 125 4.50 -4.40 -16.90
CA GLY A 125 3.64 -5.22 -17.77
C GLY A 125 2.55 -5.91 -16.98
N ALA A 126 1.92 -5.17 -16.07
CA ALA A 126 0.92 -5.71 -15.15
C ALA A 126 -0.26 -6.31 -15.92
N ASN A 127 -0.96 -7.25 -15.30
CA ASN A 127 -2.14 -7.89 -15.82
C ASN A 127 -3.31 -7.71 -14.87
N GLN A 128 -4.26 -6.85 -15.24
CA GLN A 128 -5.53 -6.59 -14.54
C GLN A 128 -5.37 -6.26 -13.06
N ILE A 129 -4.38 -5.43 -12.70
CA ILE A 129 -4.26 -4.94 -11.33
C ILE A 129 -5.47 -4.07 -11.01
N PRO A 130 -6.25 -4.37 -9.94
CA PRO A 130 -7.39 -3.56 -9.54
C PRO A 130 -6.98 -2.13 -9.18
N VAL A 131 -7.63 -1.14 -9.79
CA VAL A 131 -7.50 0.28 -9.46
C VAL A 131 -8.87 0.80 -9.06
N TYR A 132 -9.03 1.10 -7.79
CA TYR A 132 -10.28 1.57 -7.21
C TYR A 132 -10.35 3.08 -7.32
N ALA A 133 -11.38 3.59 -8.00
CA ALA A 133 -11.51 5.00 -8.34
C ALA A 133 -12.96 5.49 -8.22
N MET A 134 -13.13 6.75 -7.80
CA MET A 134 -14.43 7.43 -7.86
C MET A 134 -14.83 7.70 -9.31
N PRO A 135 -16.11 7.92 -9.61
CA PRO A 135 -16.62 7.97 -11.01
C PRO A 135 -15.93 9.00 -11.92
N LYS A 136 -15.62 10.21 -11.44
CA LYS A 136 -14.88 11.18 -12.26
C LYS A 136 -13.43 10.76 -12.44
N MET A 137 -12.79 10.18 -11.41
CA MET A 137 -11.45 9.63 -11.51
C MET A 137 -11.38 8.47 -12.49
N GLU A 138 -12.35 7.55 -12.48
CA GLU A 138 -12.50 6.50 -13.49
C GLU A 138 -12.62 7.10 -14.89
N ALA A 139 -13.49 8.10 -15.08
CA ALA A 139 -13.66 8.78 -16.36
C ALA A 139 -12.36 9.50 -16.80
N PHE A 140 -11.62 10.08 -15.86
CA PHE A 140 -10.34 10.72 -16.13
C PHE A 140 -9.31 9.71 -16.66
N LEU A 141 -9.13 8.58 -16.00
CA LEU A 141 -8.19 7.54 -16.41
C LEU A 141 -8.55 6.91 -17.75
N THR A 142 -9.83 6.66 -17.99
CA THR A 142 -10.29 5.99 -19.21
C THR A 142 -10.27 6.87 -20.47
N LYS A 143 -10.36 8.20 -20.32
CA LYS A 143 -10.47 9.14 -21.44
C LYS A 143 -9.19 9.88 -21.76
N ASN A 144 -8.19 9.85 -20.89
CA ASN A 144 -6.96 10.60 -21.07
C ASN A 144 -5.75 9.68 -21.24
N GLY A 145 -5.01 9.85 -22.34
CA GLY A 145 -3.69 9.25 -22.46
C GLY A 145 -2.68 9.90 -21.51
N PRO A 146 -1.68 9.15 -21.02
CA PRO A 146 -1.42 7.77 -21.40
C PRO A 146 -2.13 6.71 -20.53
N TRP A 147 -2.93 7.12 -19.51
CA TRP A 147 -3.60 6.19 -18.58
C TRP A 147 -4.65 5.33 -19.27
N SER A 148 -5.36 5.85 -20.30
CA SER A 148 -6.32 5.08 -21.06
C SER A 148 -5.68 3.85 -21.72
N GLN A 149 -4.38 3.90 -22.09
CA GLN A 149 -3.65 2.76 -22.62
C GLN A 149 -3.50 1.64 -21.57
N LEU A 150 -3.36 1.95 -20.29
CA LEU A 150 -3.29 0.95 -19.22
C LEU A 150 -4.60 0.14 -19.13
N VAL A 151 -5.74 0.82 -19.36
CA VAL A 151 -7.06 0.20 -19.39
C VAL A 151 -7.24 -0.63 -20.65
N GLU A 152 -6.94 -0.07 -21.81
CA GLU A 152 -7.06 -0.74 -23.11
C GLU A 152 -6.20 -2.00 -23.22
N LEU A 153 -4.97 -1.95 -22.68
CA LEU A 153 -4.04 -3.09 -22.64
C LEU A 153 -4.29 -4.04 -21.47
N GLN A 154 -5.30 -3.77 -20.64
CA GLN A 154 -5.63 -4.56 -19.47
C GLN A 154 -4.47 -4.67 -18.45
N ASN A 155 -3.59 -3.67 -18.39
CA ASN A 155 -2.62 -3.59 -17.33
C ASN A 155 -3.31 -3.31 -15.99
N ILE A 156 -4.37 -2.50 -16.00
CA ILE A 156 -5.23 -2.20 -14.86
C ILE A 156 -6.68 -2.58 -15.13
N ASP A 157 -7.40 -2.90 -14.07
CA ASP A 157 -8.84 -3.16 -14.06
C ASP A 157 -9.51 -2.16 -13.12
N ILE A 158 -10.22 -1.16 -13.65
CA ILE A 158 -10.84 -0.12 -12.84
C ILE A 158 -12.06 -0.67 -12.11
N LYS A 159 -12.07 -0.48 -10.80
CA LYS A 159 -13.16 -0.81 -9.88
C LYS A 159 -13.82 0.48 -9.41
N SER A 160 -15.01 0.75 -9.90
CA SER A 160 -15.75 1.98 -9.56
C SER A 160 -16.15 1.99 -8.08
N LEU A 161 -15.83 3.10 -7.40
CA LEU A 161 -16.20 3.37 -6.02
C LEU A 161 -17.46 4.23 -5.94
N GLN A 162 -18.08 4.25 -4.78
CA GLN A 162 -19.19 5.14 -4.45
C GLN A 162 -18.97 5.72 -3.06
N ASN A 163 -19.31 7.00 -2.89
CA ASN A 163 -19.18 7.67 -1.59
C ASN A 163 -19.89 6.89 -0.48
N GLU A 164 -19.18 6.71 0.64
CA GLU A 164 -19.67 6.00 1.84
C GLU A 164 -20.07 4.53 1.61
N ASN A 165 -19.73 3.96 0.45
CA ASN A 165 -20.00 2.54 0.18
C ASN A 165 -18.74 1.71 0.44
N SER A 166 -18.83 0.79 1.40
CA SER A 166 -17.69 -0.02 1.84
C SER A 166 -17.35 -1.12 0.82
N VAL A 167 -16.06 -1.27 0.55
CA VAL A 167 -15.49 -2.37 -0.24
C VAL A 167 -14.84 -3.38 0.70
N GLN A 168 -15.28 -4.63 0.63
CA GLN A 168 -14.63 -5.73 1.36
C GLN A 168 -13.36 -6.13 0.62
N LEU A 169 -12.20 -5.99 1.25
CA LEU A 169 -10.90 -6.40 0.69
C LEU A 169 -10.70 -7.91 0.83
N ASN A 170 -10.94 -8.40 2.02
CA ASN A 170 -10.97 -9.83 2.36
C ASN A 170 -11.79 -10.04 3.65
N LYS A 171 -11.71 -11.21 4.28
CA LYS A 171 -12.50 -11.52 5.49
C LYS A 171 -12.18 -10.63 6.70
N ASN A 172 -10.99 -9.99 6.72
CA ASN A 172 -10.47 -9.23 7.86
C ASN A 172 -10.54 -7.72 7.66
N LEU A 173 -10.61 -7.24 6.41
CA LEU A 173 -10.40 -5.85 6.05
C LEU A 173 -11.49 -5.32 5.14
N SER A 174 -11.94 -4.11 5.43
CA SER A 174 -12.77 -3.32 4.53
C SER A 174 -12.23 -1.89 4.42
N ILE A 175 -12.61 -1.21 3.34
CA ILE A 175 -12.24 0.18 3.07
C ILE A 175 -13.44 0.94 2.54
N THR A 176 -13.67 2.15 3.08
CA THR A 176 -14.80 3.00 2.72
C THR A 176 -14.29 4.36 2.28
N PRO A 177 -14.52 4.78 1.02
CA PRO A 177 -14.23 6.13 0.58
C PRO A 177 -15.26 7.11 1.16
N PHE A 178 -14.84 8.33 1.46
CA PHE A 178 -15.73 9.44 1.81
C PHE A 178 -15.21 10.74 1.21
N LEU A 179 -16.12 11.56 0.69
CA LEU A 179 -15.78 12.83 0.07
C LEU A 179 -15.20 13.81 1.09
N VAL A 180 -14.15 14.51 0.68
CA VAL A 180 -13.55 15.62 1.44
C VAL A 180 -13.46 16.86 0.56
N PRO A 181 -13.56 18.08 1.13
CA PRO A 181 -13.38 19.30 0.36
C PRO A 181 -11.93 19.42 -0.11
N HIS A 182 -11.75 19.67 -1.39
CA HIS A 182 -10.47 19.96 -2.02
C HIS A 182 -10.71 20.50 -3.44
N ARG A 183 -9.63 20.87 -4.15
CA ARG A 183 -9.70 21.33 -5.55
C ARG A 183 -10.03 20.15 -6.48
N ASP A 184 -11.27 20.04 -6.89
CA ASP A 184 -11.81 18.92 -7.68
C ASP A 184 -11.76 19.19 -9.19
N GLU A 185 -10.61 19.61 -9.72
CA GLU A 185 -10.49 20.02 -11.13
C GLU A 185 -10.78 18.88 -12.11
N PHE A 186 -10.33 17.66 -11.79
CA PHE A 186 -10.44 16.51 -12.69
C PHE A 186 -11.18 15.30 -12.11
N SER A 187 -11.28 15.23 -10.78
CA SER A 187 -11.94 14.11 -10.10
C SER A 187 -12.57 14.58 -8.79
N GLU A 188 -13.35 13.72 -8.18
CA GLU A 188 -13.67 13.84 -6.75
C GLU A 188 -12.39 13.70 -5.92
N THR A 189 -12.36 14.33 -4.73
CA THR A 189 -11.36 14.03 -3.71
C THR A 189 -11.99 13.24 -2.57
N VAL A 190 -11.35 12.14 -2.19
CA VAL A 190 -11.81 11.28 -1.10
C VAL A 190 -10.71 11.00 -0.09
N GLY A 191 -11.12 10.89 1.18
CA GLY A 191 -10.39 10.14 2.19
C GLY A 191 -10.87 8.70 2.25
N TYR A 192 -10.16 7.87 2.98
CA TYR A 192 -10.50 6.46 3.19
C TYR A 192 -10.56 6.12 4.67
N LYS A 193 -11.64 5.44 5.08
CA LYS A 193 -11.71 4.73 6.35
C LYS A 193 -11.36 3.27 6.11
N ILE A 194 -10.30 2.79 6.76
CA ILE A 194 -9.85 1.41 6.72
C ILE A 194 -10.28 0.74 8.01
N GLU A 195 -10.95 -0.39 7.93
CA GLU A 195 -11.46 -1.11 9.08
C GLU A 195 -10.88 -2.52 9.12
N GLY A 196 -10.20 -2.82 10.20
CA GLY A 196 -9.71 -4.14 10.55
C GLY A 196 -10.47 -4.74 11.72
N PRO A 197 -10.13 -5.96 12.15
CA PRO A 197 -10.89 -6.67 13.19
C PRO A 197 -10.86 -5.99 14.56
N ASN A 198 -9.85 -5.18 14.84
CA ASN A 198 -9.66 -4.59 16.17
C ASN A 198 -9.58 -3.06 16.18
N LYS A 199 -9.26 -2.46 15.04
CA LYS A 199 -9.03 -1.02 14.91
C LYS A 199 -9.45 -0.52 13.55
N SER A 200 -9.72 0.78 13.47
CA SER A 200 -9.91 1.51 12.22
C SER A 200 -8.90 2.66 12.11
N LEU A 201 -8.63 3.08 10.89
CA LEU A 201 -7.76 4.20 10.55
C LEU A 201 -8.47 5.05 9.49
N ILE A 202 -8.29 6.37 9.58
CA ILE A 202 -8.69 7.31 8.54
C ILE A 202 -7.43 7.87 7.89
N PHE A 203 -7.40 7.88 6.57
CA PHE A 203 -6.35 8.48 5.75
C PHE A 203 -6.95 9.55 4.85
N ILE A 204 -6.46 10.78 4.99
CA ILE A 204 -6.83 11.94 4.18
C ILE A 204 -5.50 12.60 3.82
N PRO A 205 -4.96 12.39 2.60
CA PRO A 205 -3.69 13.03 2.22
C PRO A 205 -3.87 14.52 2.00
N ASP A 206 -4.95 14.93 1.33
CA ASP A 206 -5.24 16.31 0.98
C ASP A 206 -6.66 16.70 1.38
N ILE A 207 -6.78 17.89 1.96
CA ILE A 207 -8.04 18.52 2.38
C ILE A 207 -7.84 20.03 2.49
N ASP A 208 -8.84 20.86 2.08
CA ASP A 208 -8.86 22.32 2.18
C ASP A 208 -9.69 22.80 3.38
#